data_4d888bdbe4d1e3f5d73dbf48c8625b65
#
_entry.id   4d888bdbe4d1e3f5d73dbf48c8625b65
#
_cell.length_a   1.000
_cell.length_b   1.000
_cell.length_c   1.000
_cell.angle_alpha   90.00
_cell.angle_beta   90.00
_cell.angle_gamma   90.00
#
_symmetry.space_group_name_H-M   'P 1'
#
loop_
_entity.id
_entity.type
_entity.pdbx_description
1 polymer ?
#
loop_
_entity_poly.entity_id
_entity_poly.type
_entity_poly.pdbx_seq_one_letter_code
_entity_poly.pdbx_strand_id
1 'polypeptide(L)'
;MGLALAVVYDVTRDLYRTYYEADVDRLLLDLAFADRVVGFNIDRFDLAVLSGYTDRDLGRIRTVDLLAEIHRSVGFRVSLNHLSEVNLGESKAGDGLQSLKWWKEGRIDLIERYCRKDVEVTTRLWDLGRSQGFLLHRDKAGRTLRIPAVWS
;
A
#
# COMPACT_ATOMS: atom_id res chain seq x y z
N MET A 1 -14.37 -7.71 -9.44
CA MET A 1 -13.23 -8.40 -8.83
C MET A 1 -13.47 -8.56 -7.32
N GLY A 2 -13.37 -9.77 -6.81
CA GLY A 2 -13.51 -10.04 -5.39
C GLY A 2 -12.20 -9.84 -4.63
N LEU A 3 -12.30 -9.77 -3.30
CA LEU A 3 -11.15 -9.69 -2.41
C LEU A 3 -10.58 -11.10 -2.20
N ALA A 4 -9.33 -11.32 -2.59
CA ALA A 4 -8.63 -12.57 -2.27
C ALA A 4 -8.21 -12.55 -0.80
N LEU A 5 -7.46 -11.53 -0.41
CA LEU A 5 -7.07 -11.25 0.97
C LEU A 5 -6.59 -9.80 1.06
N ALA A 6 -6.51 -9.29 2.28
CA ALA A 6 -5.89 -8.02 2.57
C ALA A 6 -4.96 -8.18 3.77
N VAL A 7 -3.83 -7.49 3.75
CA VAL A 7 -2.90 -7.47 4.87
C VAL A 7 -2.84 -6.05 5.42
N VAL A 8 -2.96 -5.93 6.73
CA VAL A 8 -2.89 -4.65 7.45
C VAL A 8 -1.83 -4.77 8.54
N TYR A 9 -1.00 -3.74 8.65
CA TYR A 9 -0.10 -3.58 9.78
C TYR A 9 -0.72 -2.59 10.78
N ASP A 10 -1.00 -3.06 11.98
CA ASP A 10 -1.51 -2.24 13.07
C ASP A 10 -0.33 -1.66 13.86
N VAL A 11 -0.08 -0.36 13.67
CA VAL A 11 1.06 0.32 14.29
C VAL A 11 0.96 0.33 15.81
N THR A 12 -0.24 0.52 16.35
CA THR A 12 -0.47 0.60 17.80
C THR A 12 -0.15 -0.72 18.50
N ARG A 13 -0.53 -1.82 17.87
CA ARG A 13 -0.32 -3.17 18.42
C ARG A 13 0.94 -3.85 17.92
N ASP A 14 1.62 -3.26 16.93
CA ASP A 14 2.82 -3.79 16.28
C ASP A 14 2.60 -5.22 15.78
N LEU A 15 1.53 -5.43 15.02
CA LEU A 15 1.24 -6.73 14.45
C LEU A 15 0.60 -6.62 13.06
N TYR A 16 0.84 -7.66 12.25
CA TYR A 16 0.22 -7.84 10.95
C TYR A 16 -1.04 -8.68 11.11
N ARG A 17 -2.09 -8.31 10.37
CA ARG A 17 -3.32 -9.09 10.29
C ARG A 17 -3.64 -9.37 8.84
N THR A 18 -4.05 -10.59 8.57
CA THR A 18 -4.53 -11.00 7.25
C THR A 18 -6.04 -11.16 7.32
N TYR A 19 -6.74 -10.52 6.38
CA TYR A 19 -8.18 -10.60 6.23
C TYR A 19 -8.48 -11.31 4.92
N TYR A 20 -9.33 -12.34 4.98
CA TYR A 20 -9.84 -13.03 3.79
C TYR A 20 -11.21 -12.48 3.42
N GLU A 21 -11.78 -12.94 2.31
CA GLU A 21 -13.09 -12.43 1.87
C GLU A 21 -14.17 -12.58 2.96
N ALA A 22 -14.14 -13.68 3.72
CA ALA A 22 -15.07 -13.89 4.82
C ALA A 22 -14.91 -12.89 5.96
N ASP A 23 -13.78 -12.21 6.05
CA ASP A 23 -13.46 -11.25 7.12
C ASP A 23 -13.70 -9.80 6.70
N VAL A 24 -14.31 -9.55 5.55
CA VAL A 24 -14.43 -8.21 4.98
C VAL A 24 -15.16 -7.24 5.91
N ASP A 25 -16.19 -7.69 6.62
CA ASP A 25 -16.92 -6.83 7.57
C ASP A 25 -16.02 -6.37 8.71
N ARG A 26 -15.17 -7.26 9.22
CA ARG A 26 -14.21 -6.92 10.26
C ARG A 26 -13.14 -5.97 9.74
N LEU A 27 -12.65 -6.17 8.52
CA LEU A 27 -11.70 -5.28 7.88
C LEU A 27 -12.28 -3.87 7.77
N LEU A 28 -13.52 -3.75 7.28
CA LEU A 28 -14.18 -2.45 7.14
C LEU A 28 -14.33 -1.73 8.49
N LEU A 29 -14.68 -2.46 9.54
CA LEU A 29 -14.76 -1.90 10.90
C LEU A 29 -13.38 -1.41 11.37
N ASP A 30 -12.35 -2.22 11.22
CA ASP A 30 -11.02 -1.87 11.69
C ASP A 30 -10.47 -0.64 10.94
N LEU A 31 -10.72 -0.53 9.64
CA LEU A 31 -10.35 0.66 8.87
C LEU A 31 -11.14 1.91 9.28
N ALA A 32 -12.43 1.75 9.57
CA ALA A 32 -13.28 2.87 9.98
C ALA A 32 -12.90 3.43 11.36
N PHE A 33 -12.39 2.58 12.24
CA PHE A 33 -11.94 2.99 13.58
C PHE A 33 -10.51 3.49 13.64
N ALA A 34 -9.73 3.31 12.58
CA ALA A 34 -8.36 3.78 12.54
C ALA A 34 -8.33 5.32 12.45
N ASP A 35 -7.38 5.93 13.15
CA ASP A 35 -7.16 7.38 13.03
C ASP A 35 -6.72 7.75 11.62
N ARG A 36 -5.96 6.87 10.99
CA ARG A 36 -5.44 7.06 9.65
C ARG A 36 -5.09 5.71 9.03
N VAL A 37 -5.45 5.55 7.76
CA VAL A 37 -5.08 4.38 6.96
C VAL A 37 -4.08 4.83 5.91
N VAL A 38 -2.86 4.31 5.98
CA VAL A 38 -1.80 4.64 5.04
C VAL A 38 -1.60 3.47 4.08
N GLY A 39 -1.44 3.79 2.81
CA GLY A 39 -1.20 2.77 1.81
C GLY A 39 -0.58 3.32 0.55
N PHE A 40 -0.42 2.45 -0.43
CA PHE A 40 0.12 2.79 -1.73
C PHE A 40 -0.89 2.36 -2.81
N ASN A 41 -1.44 3.32 -3.53
CA ASN A 41 -2.50 3.13 -4.54
C ASN A 41 -3.80 2.55 -3.93
N ILE A 42 -4.08 2.85 -2.67
CA ILE A 42 -5.26 2.32 -1.98
C ILE A 42 -6.57 2.98 -2.43
N ASP A 43 -6.55 4.28 -2.74
CA ASP A 43 -7.76 5.02 -3.11
C ASP A 43 -8.36 4.52 -4.43
N ARG A 44 -7.52 4.20 -5.39
CA ARG A 44 -7.96 3.76 -6.72
C ARG A 44 -8.18 2.26 -6.82
N PHE A 45 -7.49 1.45 -6.03
CA PHE A 45 -7.53 0.00 -6.15
C PHE A 45 -8.22 -0.66 -4.94
N ASP A 46 -7.62 -0.58 -3.77
CA ASP A 46 -8.11 -1.34 -2.61
C ASP A 46 -9.49 -0.90 -2.15
N LEU A 47 -9.74 0.42 -2.04
CA LEU A 47 -11.04 0.92 -1.65
C LEU A 47 -12.10 0.67 -2.73
N ALA A 48 -11.72 0.70 -4.00
CA ALA A 48 -12.64 0.36 -5.09
C ALA A 48 -13.09 -1.11 -5.00
N VAL A 49 -12.19 -2.02 -4.65
CA VAL A 49 -12.54 -3.43 -4.42
C VAL A 49 -13.48 -3.55 -3.22
N LEU A 50 -13.17 -2.88 -2.11
CA LEU A 50 -14.00 -2.93 -0.90
C LEU A 50 -15.38 -2.31 -1.10
N SER A 51 -15.52 -1.33 -1.98
CA SER A 51 -16.83 -0.72 -2.27
C SER A 51 -17.85 -1.73 -2.82
N GLY A 52 -17.40 -2.84 -3.38
CA GLY A 52 -18.26 -3.93 -3.82
C GLY A 52 -18.90 -4.76 -2.69
N TYR A 53 -18.42 -4.58 -1.44
CA TYR A 53 -18.89 -5.33 -0.28
C TYR A 53 -19.75 -4.53 0.67
N THR A 54 -19.92 -3.22 0.45
CA THR A 54 -20.67 -2.36 1.35
C THR A 54 -21.33 -1.22 0.60
N ASP A 55 -22.49 -0.79 1.10
CA ASP A 55 -23.19 0.43 0.64
C ASP A 55 -22.71 1.67 1.42
N ARG A 56 -21.83 1.48 2.41
CA ARG A 56 -21.32 2.60 3.21
C ARG A 56 -20.36 3.45 2.41
N ASP A 57 -20.32 4.74 2.74
CA ASP A 57 -19.37 5.68 2.14
C ASP A 57 -17.96 5.42 2.69
N LEU A 58 -17.11 4.82 1.88
CA LEU A 58 -15.71 4.56 2.24
C LEU A 58 -14.86 5.85 2.26
N GLY A 59 -15.38 6.96 1.74
CA GLY A 59 -14.71 8.26 1.83
C GLY A 59 -14.56 8.78 3.25
N ARG A 60 -15.30 8.21 4.21
CA ARG A 60 -15.15 8.54 5.64
C ARG A 60 -13.90 7.92 6.27
N ILE A 61 -13.30 6.91 5.64
CA ILE A 61 -12.04 6.36 6.08
C ILE A 61 -10.96 7.39 5.79
N ARG A 62 -10.20 7.77 6.82
CA ARG A 62 -9.12 8.75 6.66
C ARG A 62 -7.91 8.07 6.03
N THR A 63 -7.70 8.32 4.76
CA THR A 63 -6.61 7.69 4.00
C THR A 63 -5.50 8.65 3.69
N VAL A 64 -4.27 8.12 3.64
CA VAL A 64 -3.12 8.77 3.02
C VAL A 64 -2.58 7.78 2.00
N ASP A 65 -2.74 8.10 0.73
CA ASP A 65 -2.24 7.27 -0.37
C ASP A 65 -0.91 7.85 -0.85
N LEU A 66 0.18 7.15 -0.56
CA LEU A 66 1.53 7.62 -0.90
C LEU A 66 1.70 7.82 -2.40
N LEU A 67 1.11 6.96 -3.23
CA LEU A 67 1.19 7.13 -4.68
C LEU A 67 0.52 8.43 -5.11
N ALA A 68 -0.64 8.75 -4.56
CA ALA A 68 -1.35 10.00 -4.88
C ALA A 68 -0.57 11.23 -4.43
N GLU A 69 0.02 11.17 -3.23
CA GLU A 69 0.85 12.27 -2.71
C GLU A 69 2.09 12.51 -3.58
N ILE A 70 2.76 11.43 -3.98
CA ILE A 70 3.94 11.51 -4.85
C ILE A 70 3.56 12.05 -6.23
N HIS A 71 2.48 11.54 -6.81
CA HIS A 71 1.99 12.00 -8.11
C HIS A 71 1.66 13.49 -8.10
N ARG A 72 1.03 13.96 -7.03
CA ARG A 72 0.71 15.39 -6.86
C ARG A 72 1.98 16.24 -6.79
N SER A 73 3.03 15.72 -6.18
CA SER A 73 4.28 16.42 -5.97
C SER A 73 5.17 16.49 -7.22
N VAL A 74 5.29 15.37 -7.96
CA VAL A 74 6.22 15.27 -9.10
C VAL A 74 5.54 15.27 -10.47
N GLY A 75 4.24 15.08 -10.52
CA GLY A 75 3.46 15.12 -11.77
C GLY A 75 3.39 13.81 -12.54
N PHE A 76 3.98 12.73 -12.03
CA PHE A 76 3.92 11.40 -12.66
C PHE A 76 3.88 10.31 -11.59
N ARG A 77 3.51 9.09 -12.01
CA ARG A 77 3.39 7.94 -11.11
C ARG A 77 4.76 7.29 -10.91
N VAL A 78 5.08 7.00 -9.64
CA VAL A 78 6.30 6.30 -9.27
C VAL A 78 5.91 4.98 -8.61
N SER A 79 6.48 3.86 -9.06
CA SER A 79 6.12 2.55 -8.54
C SER A 79 6.69 2.32 -7.13
N LEU A 80 5.99 1.47 -6.37
CA LEU A 80 6.46 1.06 -5.04
C LEU A 80 7.82 0.35 -5.11
N ASN A 81 8.02 -0.49 -6.12
CA ASN A 81 9.28 -1.18 -6.33
C ASN A 81 10.44 -0.21 -6.57
N HIS A 82 10.22 0.81 -7.41
CA HIS A 82 11.22 1.84 -7.68
C HIS A 82 11.61 2.59 -6.40
N LEU A 83 10.60 2.99 -5.61
CA LEU A 83 10.84 3.68 -4.34
C LEU A 83 11.59 2.79 -3.35
N SER A 84 11.25 1.51 -3.30
CA SER A 84 11.93 0.55 -2.44
C SER A 84 13.40 0.39 -2.83
N GLU A 85 13.70 0.26 -4.10
CA GLU A 85 15.07 0.15 -4.59
C GLU A 85 15.89 1.40 -4.29
N VAL A 86 15.35 2.57 -4.58
CA VAL A 86 16.08 3.84 -4.44
C VAL A 86 16.25 4.25 -2.97
N ASN A 87 15.22 4.04 -2.14
CA ASN A 87 15.23 4.50 -0.75
C ASN A 87 15.69 3.45 0.26
N LEU A 88 15.40 2.18 0.01
CA LEU A 88 15.65 1.09 0.95
C LEU A 88 16.71 0.11 0.46
N GLY A 89 17.11 0.19 -0.81
CA GLY A 89 18.08 -0.73 -1.39
C GLY A 89 17.54 -2.15 -1.57
N GLU A 90 16.22 -2.32 -1.62
CA GLU A 90 15.57 -3.62 -1.71
C GLU A 90 14.63 -3.69 -2.91
N SER A 91 14.62 -4.83 -3.60
CA SER A 91 13.63 -5.13 -4.62
C SER A 91 12.41 -5.78 -3.99
N LYS A 92 11.22 -5.39 -4.47
CA LYS A 92 9.97 -5.99 -4.06
C LYS A 92 9.85 -7.41 -4.61
N ALA A 93 9.26 -8.34 -3.85
CA ALA A 93 9.07 -9.73 -4.27
C ALA A 93 7.84 -9.86 -5.19
N GLY A 94 8.08 -9.98 -6.51
CA GLY A 94 7.02 -10.19 -7.48
C GLY A 94 6.34 -8.90 -7.95
N ASP A 95 5.29 -9.05 -8.77
CA ASP A 95 4.50 -7.95 -9.31
C ASP A 95 3.02 -8.35 -9.40
N GLY A 96 2.18 -7.48 -9.97
CA GLY A 96 0.74 -7.73 -10.11
C GLY A 96 0.40 -8.93 -11.00
N LEU A 97 1.19 -9.18 -12.04
CA LEU A 97 1.00 -10.35 -12.91
C LEU A 97 1.33 -11.64 -12.17
N GLN A 98 2.36 -11.62 -11.33
CA GLN A 98 2.74 -12.73 -10.49
C GLN A 98 1.61 -13.08 -9.51
N SER A 99 0.99 -12.08 -8.88
CA SER A 99 -0.14 -12.29 -7.97
C SER A 99 -1.32 -12.95 -8.67
N LEU A 100 -1.63 -12.55 -9.90
CA LEU A 100 -2.69 -13.15 -10.69
C LEU A 100 -2.40 -14.62 -10.99
N LYS A 101 -1.16 -14.94 -11.32
CA LYS A 101 -0.73 -16.32 -11.56
C LYS A 101 -0.90 -17.16 -10.30
N TRP A 102 -0.47 -16.68 -9.16
CA TRP A 102 -0.62 -17.38 -7.88
C TRP A 102 -2.08 -17.61 -7.53
N TRP A 103 -2.95 -16.62 -7.80
CA TRP A 103 -4.39 -16.77 -7.58
C TRP A 103 -4.97 -17.91 -8.41
N LYS A 104 -4.61 -17.97 -9.69
CA LYS A 104 -5.06 -19.05 -10.59
C LYS A 104 -4.56 -20.43 -10.17
N GLU A 105 -3.39 -20.48 -9.55
CA GLU A 105 -2.77 -21.71 -9.04
C GLU A 105 -3.23 -22.08 -7.63
N GLY A 106 -4.08 -21.25 -7.00
CA GLY A 106 -4.52 -21.46 -5.63
C GLY A 106 -3.44 -21.20 -4.57
N ARG A 107 -2.38 -20.46 -4.91
CA ARG A 107 -1.25 -20.19 -4.02
C ARG A 107 -1.50 -18.96 -3.14
N ILE A 108 -2.48 -19.09 -2.24
CA ILE A 108 -2.84 -18.02 -1.30
C ILE A 108 -1.67 -17.66 -0.38
N ASP A 109 -0.83 -18.62 -0.02
CA ASP A 109 0.35 -18.40 0.80
C ASP A 109 1.33 -17.41 0.15
N LEU A 110 1.53 -17.52 -1.16
CA LEU A 110 2.42 -16.61 -1.89
C LEU A 110 1.81 -15.22 -2.03
N ILE A 111 0.50 -15.13 -2.25
CA ILE A 111 -0.21 -13.86 -2.31
C ILE A 111 -0.11 -13.14 -0.96
N GLU A 112 -0.29 -13.86 0.14
CA GLU A 112 -0.16 -13.28 1.48
C GLU A 112 1.23 -12.72 1.73
N ARG A 113 2.28 -13.46 1.38
CA ARG A 113 3.66 -12.99 1.50
C ARG A 113 3.92 -11.73 0.68
N TYR A 114 3.41 -11.71 -0.54
CA TYR A 114 3.54 -10.56 -1.45
C TYR A 114 2.86 -9.33 -0.86
N CYS A 115 1.61 -9.46 -0.41
CA CYS A 115 0.86 -8.36 0.18
C CYS A 115 1.50 -7.87 1.49
N ARG A 116 2.00 -8.80 2.31
CA ARG A 116 2.69 -8.46 3.55
C ARG A 116 3.97 -7.68 3.28
N LYS A 117 4.72 -8.07 2.25
CA LYS A 117 5.93 -7.34 1.84
C LYS A 117 5.60 -5.94 1.35
N ASP A 118 4.52 -5.77 0.59
CA ASP A 118 4.05 -4.46 0.17
C ASP A 118 3.74 -3.55 1.35
N VAL A 119 3.05 -4.08 2.37
CA VAL A 119 2.71 -3.35 3.59
C VAL A 119 3.97 -2.97 4.36
N GLU A 120 4.90 -3.90 4.49
CA GLU A 120 6.20 -3.66 5.16
C GLU A 120 6.96 -2.53 4.47
N VAL A 121 7.11 -2.59 3.15
CA VAL A 121 7.80 -1.57 2.36
C VAL A 121 7.10 -0.23 2.49
N THR A 122 5.78 -0.20 2.36
CA THR A 122 4.98 1.02 2.50
C THR A 122 5.17 1.66 3.88
N THR A 123 5.17 0.85 4.94
CA THR A 123 5.39 1.31 6.31
C THR A 123 6.77 1.95 6.45
N ARG A 124 7.79 1.31 5.92
CA ARG A 124 9.16 1.82 5.97
C ARG A 124 9.33 3.12 5.20
N LEU A 125 8.69 3.24 4.03
CA LEU A 125 8.71 4.48 3.25
C LEU A 125 7.95 5.60 3.95
N TRP A 126 6.81 5.29 4.56
CA TRP A 126 6.05 6.25 5.36
C TRP A 126 6.89 6.82 6.49
N ASP A 127 7.53 5.94 7.26
CA ASP A 127 8.38 6.34 8.38
C ASP A 127 9.60 7.14 7.92
N LEU A 128 10.25 6.70 6.84
CA LEU A 128 11.41 7.38 6.27
C LEU A 128 11.05 8.78 5.79
N GLY A 129 9.95 8.91 5.04
CA GLY A 129 9.49 10.21 4.54
C GLY A 129 9.16 11.17 5.67
N ARG A 130 8.51 10.68 6.72
CA ARG A 130 8.18 11.52 7.88
C ARG A 130 9.41 11.93 8.66
N SER A 131 10.39 11.05 8.83
CA SER A 131 11.58 11.35 9.64
C SER A 131 12.54 12.28 8.95
N GLN A 132 12.73 12.15 7.64
CA GLN A 132 13.70 13.01 6.92
C GLN A 132 13.05 14.12 6.08
N GLY A 133 11.74 14.08 5.87
CA GLY A 133 11.01 15.12 5.14
C GLY A 133 10.97 14.92 3.62
N PHE A 134 11.52 13.84 3.11
CA PHE A 134 11.52 13.53 1.67
C PHE A 134 11.75 12.05 1.40
N LEU A 135 11.41 11.63 0.18
CA LEU A 135 11.83 10.37 -0.41
C LEU A 135 12.65 10.66 -1.66
N LEU A 136 13.34 9.66 -2.15
CA LEU A 136 14.17 9.77 -3.35
C LEU A 136 13.55 9.00 -4.51
N HIS A 137 13.71 9.52 -5.73
CA HIS A 137 13.44 8.77 -6.94
C HIS A 137 14.57 9.01 -7.94
N ARG A 138 14.72 8.10 -8.89
CA ARG A 138 15.72 8.22 -9.94
C ARG A 138 15.02 8.46 -11.27
N ASP A 139 15.42 9.52 -11.98
CA ASP A 139 14.85 9.84 -13.29
C ASP A 139 15.47 8.98 -14.40
N LYS A 140 15.00 9.17 -15.64
CA LYS A 140 15.48 8.41 -16.80
C LYS A 140 16.95 8.68 -17.13
N ALA A 141 17.48 9.83 -16.72
CA ALA A 141 18.89 10.19 -16.89
C ALA A 141 19.78 9.64 -15.78
N GLY A 142 19.22 8.89 -14.83
CA GLY A 142 19.94 8.31 -13.70
C GLY A 142 20.19 9.28 -12.56
N ARG A 143 19.57 10.47 -12.59
CA ARG A 143 19.72 11.47 -11.51
C ARG A 143 18.80 11.11 -10.36
N THR A 144 19.32 11.22 -9.14
CA THR A 144 18.53 11.03 -7.92
C THR A 144 17.93 12.36 -7.51
N LEU A 145 16.61 12.43 -7.40
CA LEU A 145 15.85 13.63 -7.09
C LEU A 145 15.04 13.41 -5.81
N ARG A 146 14.77 14.50 -5.08
CA ARG A 146 13.97 14.46 -3.86
C ARG A 146 12.48 14.65 -4.16
N ILE A 147 11.65 13.87 -3.49
CA ILE A 147 10.21 14.04 -3.47
C ILE A 147 9.84 14.58 -2.09
N PRO A 148 9.32 15.80 -1.94
CA PRO A 148 8.90 16.29 -0.63
C PRO A 148 7.87 15.36 0.02
N ALA A 149 8.07 15.03 1.29
CA ALA A 149 7.20 14.15 2.06
C ALA A 149 6.57 14.96 3.20
N VAL A 150 5.53 15.72 2.87
CA VAL A 150 4.79 16.57 3.81
C VAL A 150 3.49 15.91 4.29
N TRP A 151 3.44 14.62 4.29
CA TRP A 151 2.31 13.89 4.86
C TRP A 151 2.47 13.73 6.37
N SER A 152 1.38 13.87 7.06
CA SER A 152 1.35 13.75 8.52
C SER A 152 0.06 13.08 9.00
#